data_ee65a02134864b62fe021a127a102822
#
_entry.id   ee65a02134864b62fe021a127a102822
#
_cell.length_a   1.000
_cell.length_b   1.000
_cell.length_c   1.000
_cell.angle_alpha   90.00
_cell.angle_beta   90.00
_cell.angle_gamma   90.00
#
_symmetry.space_group_name_H-M   'P 1'
#
loop_
_entity.id
_entity.type
_entity.pdbx_description
1 polymer ?
#
loop_
_entity_poly.entity_id
_entity_poly.type
_entity_poly.pdbx_seq_one_letter_code
_entity_poly.pdbx_strand_id
1 'polypeptide(L)'
;MKKTLCKIFLLSVAIGMLGQPIISQAKENVVVMIDPGHGGTNLGANPTGYVEKDMTLITALAMKEELEKYQGVSVYLTRNSDVELSLQDRAQMAKNVNADFLYSLHYNMSANHVFYGAEIWAQSMGTNYAKGYSQGQLLLSEFITVNDIFSRGVKVQVGKSGNEYYGILRYASKLDLPAVIVEHCHLDQAFDAEHFNTVDKLKQFGRSDATAVAKYFGLASTSLKVDYSHYPKPNIEPPTQPKTQDLTPPELATLQVTEVDSVNKTVSIQINATDRDTGIMYYSYSTDGGATFEPLQIWPSATDTLTIRVPAKFGQNRSAIAAVFNCYDGMALSSPVNY
;
A
#
# COMPACT_ATOMS: atom_id res chain seq x y z
N MET A 1 9.79 -27.88 7.09
CA MET A 1 9.43 -26.51 6.73
C MET A 1 9.40 -26.40 5.21
N LYS A 2 8.22 -26.44 4.61
CA LYS A 2 8.04 -26.39 3.14
C LYS A 2 7.65 -24.98 2.77
N LYS A 3 8.52 -24.28 2.03
CA LYS A 3 8.21 -22.95 1.44
C LYS A 3 7.14 -23.17 0.36
N THR A 4 5.95 -22.65 0.60
CA THR A 4 4.87 -22.64 -0.39
C THR A 4 5.12 -21.49 -1.36
N LEU A 5 5.54 -21.78 -2.59
CA LEU A 5 5.67 -20.81 -3.66
C LEU A 5 4.27 -20.29 -4.03
N CYS A 6 4.05 -19.01 -3.82
CA CYS A 6 2.90 -18.30 -4.37
C CYS A 6 3.09 -18.19 -5.91
N LYS A 7 2.27 -18.91 -6.68
CA LYS A 7 2.31 -18.89 -8.14
C LYS A 7 1.61 -17.62 -8.64
N ILE A 8 2.37 -16.76 -9.28
CA ILE A 8 1.87 -15.62 -10.04
C ILE A 8 1.03 -16.14 -11.22
N PHE A 9 -0.23 -15.76 -11.28
CA PHE A 9 -1.12 -16.03 -12.42
C PHE A 9 -0.76 -15.08 -13.55
N LEU A 10 -0.07 -15.60 -14.57
CA LEU A 10 0.10 -14.93 -15.86
C LEU A 10 -1.22 -15.06 -16.63
N LEU A 11 -1.95 -13.97 -16.73
CA LEU A 11 -3.12 -13.86 -17.61
C LEU A 11 -2.61 -13.72 -19.05
N SER A 12 -2.78 -14.76 -19.85
CA SER A 12 -2.50 -14.73 -21.30
C SER A 12 -3.59 -13.91 -22.00
N VAL A 13 -3.26 -12.68 -22.42
CA VAL A 13 -4.09 -11.87 -23.30
C VAL A 13 -3.74 -12.21 -24.74
N ALA A 14 -4.72 -12.66 -25.50
CA ALA A 14 -4.63 -12.91 -26.95
C ALA A 14 -4.37 -11.59 -27.69
N ILE A 15 -3.28 -11.57 -28.46
CA ILE A 15 -2.90 -10.44 -29.33
C ILE A 15 -3.73 -10.50 -30.61
N GLY A 16 -4.48 -9.46 -30.83
CA GLY A 16 -5.12 -9.18 -32.11
C GLY A 16 -5.43 -7.71 -32.26
N MET A 17 -4.51 -6.95 -32.83
CA MET A 17 -4.68 -5.89 -33.83
C MET A 17 -3.38 -5.10 -33.95
N LEU A 18 -2.89 -5.01 -35.18
CA LEU A 18 -1.75 -4.20 -35.60
C LEU A 18 -2.08 -2.70 -35.41
N GLY A 19 -1.82 -2.19 -34.23
CA GLY A 19 -1.70 -0.76 -33.98
C GLY A 19 -0.25 -0.37 -34.16
N GLN A 20 0.03 0.64 -34.98
CA GLN A 20 1.36 1.23 -35.11
C GLN A 20 1.90 1.58 -33.72
N PRO A 21 3.15 1.29 -33.39
CA PRO A 21 3.71 1.72 -32.10
C PRO A 21 3.73 3.26 -32.09
N ILE A 22 2.94 3.86 -31.23
CA ILE A 22 3.15 5.26 -30.84
C ILE A 22 4.49 5.24 -30.12
N ILE A 23 5.57 5.60 -30.82
CA ILE A 23 6.85 5.89 -30.20
C ILE A 23 6.61 7.17 -29.40
N SER A 24 6.24 7.01 -28.15
CA SER A 24 6.32 8.11 -27.19
C SER A 24 7.79 8.51 -27.13
N GLN A 25 8.10 9.66 -27.71
CA GLN A 25 9.43 10.24 -27.56
C GLN A 25 9.68 10.40 -26.06
N ALA A 26 10.61 9.64 -25.50
CA ALA A 26 10.97 9.74 -24.11
C ALA A 26 11.33 11.21 -23.83
N LYS A 27 10.75 11.82 -22.82
CA LYS A 27 11.10 13.17 -22.39
C LYS A 27 12.62 13.17 -22.13
N GLU A 28 13.35 14.13 -22.68
CA GLU A 28 14.83 14.18 -22.59
C GLU A 28 15.34 14.17 -21.16
N ASN A 29 14.52 14.62 -20.17
CA ASN A 29 14.86 14.59 -18.75
C ASN A 29 13.58 14.52 -17.90
N VAL A 30 13.46 13.47 -17.10
CA VAL A 30 12.40 13.31 -16.09
C VAL A 30 12.75 14.07 -14.84
N VAL A 31 11.81 14.82 -14.28
CA VAL A 31 12.01 15.58 -13.04
C VAL A 31 11.16 14.97 -11.93
N VAL A 32 11.81 14.47 -10.89
CA VAL A 32 11.16 13.83 -9.73
C VAL A 32 11.32 14.69 -8.50
N MET A 33 10.22 14.95 -7.80
CA MET A 33 10.24 15.52 -6.46
C MET A 33 9.96 14.43 -5.44
N ILE A 34 10.86 14.23 -4.51
CA ILE A 34 10.69 13.37 -3.34
C ILE A 34 10.39 14.26 -2.13
N ASP A 35 9.32 13.95 -1.41
CA ASP A 35 8.88 14.69 -0.23
C ASP A 35 8.98 13.80 1.00
N PRO A 36 10.06 13.89 1.80
CA PRO A 36 10.09 13.22 3.10
C PRO A 36 9.02 13.82 4.00
N GLY A 37 8.00 13.03 4.37
CA GLY A 37 6.90 13.48 5.21
C GLY A 37 7.37 14.04 6.56
N HIS A 38 6.56 14.93 7.15
CA HIS A 38 6.83 15.54 8.46
C HIS A 38 8.12 16.39 8.50
N GLY A 39 8.69 16.61 9.70
CA GLY A 39 9.92 17.40 9.91
C GLY A 39 9.75 18.46 10.98
N GLY A 40 10.85 18.89 11.59
CA GLY A 40 10.87 19.88 12.67
C GLY A 40 10.04 19.43 13.87
N THR A 41 9.05 20.22 14.27
CA THR A 41 8.15 19.92 15.40
C THR A 41 7.09 18.85 15.07
N ASN A 42 6.82 18.63 13.78
CA ASN A 42 5.91 17.58 13.33
C ASN A 42 6.64 16.24 13.25
N LEU A 43 6.48 15.39 14.27
CA LEU A 43 7.15 14.11 14.40
C LEU A 43 6.57 13.02 13.47
N GLY A 44 5.31 13.18 13.02
CA GLY A 44 4.56 12.10 12.39
C GLY A 44 4.12 11.02 13.39
N ALA A 45 3.92 9.81 12.92
CA ALA A 45 3.72 8.65 13.79
C ALA A 45 4.94 8.45 14.68
N ASN A 46 4.69 8.27 15.97
CA ASN A 46 5.76 8.18 16.97
C ASN A 46 5.43 7.10 18.02
N PRO A 47 5.30 5.84 17.62
CA PRO A 47 5.23 4.74 18.57
C PRO A 47 6.59 4.53 19.24
N THR A 48 6.61 3.84 20.36
CA THR A 48 7.83 3.65 21.18
C THR A 48 9.03 3.18 20.33
N GLY A 49 10.07 4.01 20.27
CA GLY A 49 11.34 3.72 19.61
C GLY A 49 11.46 4.14 18.16
N TYR A 50 10.39 4.66 17.55
CA TYR A 50 10.39 5.10 16.15
C TYR A 50 9.84 6.52 16.02
N VAL A 51 10.42 7.31 15.11
CA VAL A 51 9.99 8.67 14.79
C VAL A 51 9.87 8.80 13.28
N GLU A 52 8.66 8.92 12.77
CA GLU A 52 8.38 8.86 11.32
C GLU A 52 9.19 9.90 10.52
N LYS A 53 9.29 11.15 11.00
CA LYS A 53 10.05 12.19 10.29
C LYS A 53 11.50 11.83 9.99
N ASP A 54 12.14 11.07 10.89
CA ASP A 54 13.55 10.66 10.73
C ASP A 54 13.65 9.50 9.75
N MET A 55 12.69 8.57 9.82
CA MET A 55 12.61 7.41 8.92
C MET A 55 12.33 7.85 7.49
N THR A 56 11.37 8.75 7.27
CA THR A 56 11.05 9.29 5.94
C THR A 56 12.24 10.02 5.32
N LEU A 57 13.04 10.75 6.12
CA LEU A 57 14.24 11.40 5.63
C LEU A 57 15.32 10.40 5.19
N ILE A 58 15.54 9.33 5.96
CA ILE A 58 16.50 8.26 5.61
C ILE A 58 16.07 7.58 4.31
N THR A 59 14.79 7.22 4.19
CA THR A 59 14.22 6.58 2.99
C THR A 59 14.35 7.49 1.77
N ALA A 60 14.00 8.78 1.90
CA ALA A 60 14.05 9.74 0.81
C ALA A 60 15.47 10.01 0.31
N LEU A 61 16.44 10.12 1.22
CA LEU A 61 17.85 10.28 0.85
C LEU A 61 18.37 9.06 0.08
N ALA A 62 17.99 7.85 0.51
CA ALA A 62 18.35 6.61 -0.18
C ALA A 62 17.65 6.49 -1.55
N MET A 63 16.37 6.89 -1.65
CA MET A 63 15.66 6.95 -2.92
C MET A 63 16.34 7.90 -3.91
N LYS A 64 16.73 9.10 -3.45
CA LYS A 64 17.46 10.06 -4.27
C LYS A 64 18.79 9.49 -4.74
N GLU A 65 19.61 8.97 -3.81
CA GLU A 65 20.92 8.39 -4.12
C GLU A 65 20.82 7.26 -5.17
N GLU A 66 19.81 6.41 -5.08
CA GLU A 66 19.60 5.31 -6.01
C GLU A 66 19.10 5.82 -7.36
N LEU A 67 18.12 6.73 -7.36
CA LEU A 67 17.49 7.24 -8.58
C LEU A 67 18.47 8.08 -9.42
N GLU A 68 19.41 8.79 -8.79
CA GLU A 68 20.47 9.54 -9.47
C GLU A 68 21.49 8.67 -10.22
N LYS A 69 21.45 7.34 -10.05
CA LYS A 69 22.25 6.38 -10.84
C LYS A 69 21.63 6.10 -12.22
N TYR A 70 20.40 6.55 -12.46
CA TYR A 70 19.73 6.39 -13.75
C TYR A 70 19.98 7.59 -14.66
N GLN A 71 20.03 7.33 -16.00
CA GLN A 71 20.17 8.39 -16.99
C GLN A 71 18.84 9.11 -17.23
N GLY A 72 18.90 10.39 -17.58
CA GLY A 72 17.73 11.18 -17.98
C GLY A 72 16.77 11.51 -16.85
N VAL A 73 17.24 11.59 -15.60
CA VAL A 73 16.44 12.00 -14.46
C VAL A 73 17.12 13.07 -13.61
N SER A 74 16.34 14.04 -13.15
CA SER A 74 16.74 15.04 -12.14
C SER A 74 15.90 14.83 -10.90
N VAL A 75 16.54 14.72 -9.74
CA VAL A 75 15.90 14.39 -8.48
C VAL A 75 16.04 15.51 -7.46
N TYR A 76 14.91 16.00 -6.96
CA TYR A 76 14.84 17.04 -5.96
C TYR A 76 14.17 16.51 -4.68
N LEU A 77 14.52 17.11 -3.56
CA LEU A 77 13.91 16.86 -2.25
C LEU A 77 13.19 18.11 -1.77
N THR A 78 12.04 17.99 -1.11
CA THR A 78 11.40 19.11 -0.41
C THR A 78 12.21 19.51 0.81
N ARG A 79 12.79 18.54 1.54
CA ARG A 79 13.75 18.76 2.63
C ARG A 79 14.85 17.70 2.61
N ASN A 80 16.04 18.09 3.01
CA ASN A 80 17.22 17.21 3.17
C ASN A 80 17.78 17.23 4.59
N SER A 81 17.04 17.83 5.51
CA SER A 81 17.35 17.95 6.94
C SER A 81 16.04 17.95 7.75
N ASP A 82 16.17 18.01 9.08
CA ASP A 82 15.01 18.06 9.97
C ASP A 82 14.45 19.48 10.07
N VAL A 83 13.64 19.85 9.06
CA VAL A 83 12.94 21.12 8.99
C VAL A 83 11.45 20.89 8.72
N GLU A 84 10.61 21.73 9.29
CA GLU A 84 9.16 21.73 9.04
C GLU A 84 8.81 22.54 7.79
N LEU A 85 7.99 21.95 6.92
CA LEU A 85 7.46 22.59 5.72
C LEU A 85 5.95 22.42 5.68
N SER A 86 5.24 23.46 5.25
CA SER A 86 3.80 23.35 5.00
C SER A 86 3.53 22.43 3.80
N LEU A 87 2.36 21.77 3.78
CA LEU A 87 1.95 20.93 2.65
C LEU A 87 1.84 21.73 1.35
N GLN A 88 1.46 23.01 1.45
CA GLN A 88 1.42 23.91 0.30
C GLN A 88 2.82 24.19 -0.26
N ASP A 89 3.78 24.48 0.60
CA ASP A 89 5.16 24.76 0.17
C ASP A 89 5.77 23.54 -0.50
N ARG A 90 5.56 22.31 0.05
CA ARG A 90 6.03 21.06 -0.55
C ARG A 90 5.52 20.89 -1.99
N ALA A 91 4.22 21.07 -2.22
CA ALA A 91 3.63 21.00 -3.57
C ALA A 91 4.16 22.12 -4.47
N GLN A 92 4.31 23.34 -3.94
CA GLN A 92 4.83 24.48 -4.69
C GLN A 92 6.31 24.30 -5.08
N MET A 93 7.13 23.72 -4.21
CA MET A 93 8.53 23.37 -4.54
C MET A 93 8.60 22.42 -5.73
N ALA A 94 7.74 21.36 -5.77
CA ALA A 94 7.65 20.46 -6.90
C ALA A 94 7.22 21.18 -8.18
N LYS A 95 6.24 22.09 -8.10
CA LYS A 95 5.81 22.91 -9.24
C LYS A 95 6.92 23.82 -9.75
N ASN A 96 7.70 24.42 -8.87
CA ASN A 96 8.75 25.38 -9.23
C ASN A 96 9.89 24.73 -10.04
N VAL A 97 10.15 23.43 -9.84
CA VAL A 97 11.14 22.66 -10.62
C VAL A 97 10.50 21.95 -11.81
N ASN A 98 9.20 22.18 -12.09
CA ASN A 98 8.43 21.50 -13.12
C ASN A 98 8.50 19.95 -12.97
N ALA A 99 8.32 19.47 -11.76
CA ALA A 99 8.34 18.04 -11.48
C ALA A 99 7.25 17.30 -12.30
N ASP A 100 7.62 16.17 -12.86
CA ASP A 100 6.71 15.25 -13.56
C ASP A 100 5.87 14.44 -12.58
N PHE A 101 6.41 14.26 -11.35
CA PHE A 101 5.76 13.51 -10.30
C PHE A 101 6.28 13.91 -8.91
N LEU A 102 5.38 13.92 -7.91
CA LEU A 102 5.68 14.15 -6.50
C LEU A 102 5.41 12.87 -5.68
N TYR A 103 6.43 12.37 -4.98
CA TYR A 103 6.36 11.21 -4.08
C TYR A 103 6.47 11.67 -2.64
N SER A 104 5.38 11.65 -1.89
CA SER A 104 5.37 11.97 -0.46
C SER A 104 5.53 10.68 0.35
N LEU A 105 6.69 10.52 0.98
CA LEU A 105 7.09 9.30 1.68
C LEU A 105 6.68 9.35 3.14
N HIS A 106 6.02 8.30 3.60
CA HIS A 106 5.45 8.16 4.93
C HIS A 106 5.58 6.74 5.48
N TYR A 107 5.29 6.61 6.77
CA TYR A 107 5.10 5.37 7.49
C TYR A 107 3.80 5.48 8.29
N ASN A 108 2.93 4.51 8.13
CA ASN A 108 1.58 4.54 8.67
C ASN A 108 1.52 4.18 10.18
N MET A 109 0.40 4.50 10.78
CA MET A 109 -0.02 4.00 12.08
C MET A 109 -1.55 3.95 12.11
N SER A 110 -2.15 2.79 12.39
CA SER A 110 -3.61 2.66 12.43
C SER A 110 -4.20 3.12 13.76
N ALA A 111 -5.38 3.74 13.72
CA ALA A 111 -6.03 4.29 14.92
C ALA A 111 -6.38 3.23 15.98
N ASN A 112 -6.64 2.01 15.55
CA ASN A 112 -6.93 0.86 16.40
C ASN A 112 -5.74 -0.08 16.63
N HIS A 113 -4.57 0.24 16.05
CA HIS A 113 -3.32 -0.50 16.21
C HIS A 113 -3.42 -1.99 15.81
N VAL A 114 -4.12 -2.31 14.71
CA VAL A 114 -4.29 -3.71 14.28
C VAL A 114 -3.90 -3.95 12.83
N PHE A 115 -3.94 -2.92 11.96
CA PHE A 115 -3.62 -3.08 10.54
C PHE A 115 -2.12 -2.99 10.28
N TYR A 116 -1.64 -3.70 9.26
CA TYR A 116 -0.24 -3.77 8.84
C TYR A 116 -0.11 -3.88 7.32
N GLY A 117 1.08 -3.66 6.78
CA GLY A 117 1.38 -3.69 5.35
C GLY A 117 1.52 -2.30 4.73
N ALA A 118 1.92 -2.25 3.46
CA ALA A 118 2.14 -1.04 2.68
C ALA A 118 0.90 -0.62 1.89
N GLU A 119 0.68 0.68 1.73
CA GLU A 119 -0.40 1.23 0.91
C GLU A 119 0.01 2.50 0.19
N ILE A 120 -0.64 2.78 -0.93
CA ILE A 120 -0.40 4.01 -1.70
C ILE A 120 -1.69 4.80 -1.78
N TRP A 121 -1.63 6.10 -1.47
CA TRP A 121 -2.75 7.00 -1.68
C TRP A 121 -2.50 7.84 -2.94
N ALA A 122 -3.41 7.70 -3.92
CA ALA A 122 -3.38 8.44 -5.18
C ALA A 122 -4.43 9.55 -5.20
N GLN A 123 -4.26 10.50 -6.10
CA GLN A 123 -5.29 11.48 -6.44
C GLN A 123 -6.50 10.77 -7.06
N SER A 124 -7.68 11.38 -6.95
CA SER A 124 -8.96 10.69 -7.22
C SER A 124 -9.47 10.83 -8.65
N MET A 125 -8.89 11.71 -9.48
CA MET A 125 -9.50 12.08 -10.76
C MET A 125 -8.51 12.31 -11.89
N GLY A 126 -8.98 12.07 -13.12
CA GLY A 126 -8.31 12.45 -14.37
C GLY A 126 -6.98 11.76 -14.60
N THR A 127 -6.09 12.41 -15.33
CA THR A 127 -4.76 11.87 -15.66
C THR A 127 -3.88 11.71 -14.44
N ASN A 128 -4.07 12.52 -13.40
CA ASN A 128 -3.30 12.43 -12.16
C ASN A 128 -3.67 11.16 -11.38
N TYR A 129 -4.97 10.78 -11.34
CA TYR A 129 -5.36 9.46 -10.83
C TYR A 129 -4.68 8.34 -11.61
N ALA A 130 -4.80 8.34 -12.95
CA ALA A 130 -4.28 7.27 -13.79
C ALA A 130 -2.76 7.08 -13.60
N LYS A 131 -2.01 8.19 -13.57
CA LYS A 131 -0.57 8.18 -13.30
C LYS A 131 -0.26 7.69 -11.88
N GLY A 132 -0.96 8.22 -10.87
CA GLY A 132 -0.78 7.85 -9.47
C GLY A 132 -1.10 6.38 -9.21
N TYR A 133 -2.18 5.87 -9.79
CA TYR A 133 -2.57 4.46 -9.64
C TYR A 133 -1.57 3.52 -10.33
N SER A 134 -1.15 3.84 -11.57
CA SER A 134 -0.13 3.07 -12.30
C SER A 134 1.19 3.03 -11.55
N GLN A 135 1.65 4.19 -11.05
CA GLN A 135 2.87 4.29 -10.25
C GLN A 135 2.74 3.52 -8.92
N GLY A 136 1.60 3.66 -8.26
CA GLY A 136 1.32 2.98 -7.00
C GLY A 136 1.37 1.45 -7.12
N GLN A 137 0.88 0.89 -8.22
CA GLN A 137 0.98 -0.55 -8.48
C GLN A 137 2.44 -1.00 -8.64
N LEU A 138 3.30 -0.20 -9.28
CA LEU A 138 4.72 -0.51 -9.42
C LEU A 138 5.45 -0.41 -8.07
N LEU A 139 5.15 0.59 -7.25
CA LEU A 139 5.70 0.74 -5.89
C LEU A 139 5.35 -0.50 -5.04
N LEU A 140 4.07 -0.86 -4.98
CA LEU A 140 3.62 -2.03 -4.23
C LEU A 140 4.22 -3.34 -4.75
N SER A 141 4.43 -3.46 -6.07
CA SER A 141 5.11 -4.62 -6.65
C SER A 141 6.54 -4.76 -6.15
N GLU A 142 7.29 -3.66 -6.06
CA GLU A 142 8.64 -3.66 -5.48
C GLU A 142 8.60 -4.02 -3.99
N PHE A 143 7.67 -3.45 -3.22
CA PHE A 143 7.54 -3.73 -1.80
C PHE A 143 7.23 -5.20 -1.51
N ILE A 144 6.35 -5.82 -2.30
CA ILE A 144 6.05 -7.25 -2.18
C ILE A 144 7.28 -8.10 -2.53
N THR A 145 7.97 -7.77 -3.65
CA THR A 145 9.00 -8.67 -4.21
C THR A 145 10.37 -8.49 -3.56
N VAL A 146 10.71 -7.29 -3.12
CA VAL A 146 12.02 -6.92 -2.60
C VAL A 146 12.01 -6.76 -1.07
N ASN A 147 10.95 -6.16 -0.54
CA ASN A 147 10.84 -5.89 0.89
C ASN A 147 10.04 -6.97 1.65
N ASP A 148 9.37 -7.89 0.94
CA ASP A 148 8.51 -8.95 1.51
C ASP A 148 7.39 -8.38 2.41
N ILE A 149 6.89 -7.18 2.08
CA ILE A 149 5.81 -6.51 2.82
C ILE A 149 4.46 -6.79 2.18
N PHE A 150 3.43 -6.96 3.01
CA PHE A 150 2.07 -7.16 2.53
C PHE A 150 1.50 -5.89 1.91
N SER A 151 0.81 -6.02 0.77
CA SER A 151 0.20 -4.89 0.06
C SER A 151 -1.26 -4.70 0.47
N ARG A 152 -1.60 -3.48 0.87
CA ARG A 152 -2.96 -3.01 1.13
C ARG A 152 -3.59 -2.30 -0.08
N GLY A 153 -2.90 -2.27 -1.21
CA GLY A 153 -3.39 -1.72 -2.47
C GLY A 153 -3.16 -0.23 -2.67
N VAL A 154 -3.53 0.24 -3.86
CA VAL A 154 -3.58 1.66 -4.21
C VAL A 154 -4.98 2.19 -3.90
N LYS A 155 -5.06 3.23 -3.12
CA LYS A 155 -6.29 3.80 -2.55
C LYS A 155 -6.49 5.25 -3.00
N VAL A 156 -7.72 5.70 -2.87
CA VAL A 156 -8.09 7.11 -3.00
C VAL A 156 -8.95 7.51 -1.80
N GLN A 157 -8.94 8.78 -1.44
CA GLN A 157 -9.86 9.29 -0.45
C GLN A 157 -10.29 10.71 -0.79
N VAL A 158 -11.59 10.88 -0.94
CA VAL A 158 -12.24 12.17 -1.19
C VAL A 158 -12.86 12.67 0.10
N GLY A 159 -12.55 13.91 0.47
CA GLY A 159 -13.12 14.55 1.65
C GLY A 159 -14.57 15.02 1.42
N LYS A 160 -15.23 15.46 2.47
CA LYS A 160 -16.63 15.91 2.45
C LYS A 160 -16.90 17.06 1.46
N SER A 161 -15.89 17.83 1.10
CA SER A 161 -16.00 18.93 0.12
C SER A 161 -15.83 18.48 -1.35
N GLY A 162 -15.69 17.17 -1.61
CA GLY A 162 -15.43 16.63 -2.95
C GLY A 162 -14.00 16.78 -3.46
N ASN A 163 -13.09 17.31 -2.64
CA ASN A 163 -11.66 17.40 -2.96
C ASN A 163 -10.88 16.26 -2.30
N GLU A 164 -9.61 16.09 -2.71
CA GLU A 164 -8.70 15.14 -2.08
C GLU A 164 -8.68 15.31 -0.54
N TYR A 165 -8.83 14.23 0.20
CA TYR A 165 -8.78 14.24 1.66
C TYR A 165 -7.41 14.66 2.17
N TYR A 166 -6.36 14.07 1.64
CA TYR A 166 -4.99 14.37 2.04
C TYR A 166 -4.51 15.71 1.51
N GLY A 167 -3.95 16.54 2.39
CA GLY A 167 -3.55 17.90 2.07
C GLY A 167 -2.53 18.00 0.95
N ILE A 168 -1.49 17.17 0.96
CA ILE A 168 -0.44 17.18 -0.07
C ILE A 168 -1.02 16.83 -1.45
N LEU A 169 -1.89 15.84 -1.56
CA LEU A 169 -2.57 15.47 -2.81
C LEU A 169 -3.50 16.59 -3.28
N ARG A 170 -4.21 17.25 -2.34
CA ARG A 170 -5.08 18.37 -2.65
C ARG A 170 -4.34 19.61 -3.19
N TYR A 171 -3.17 19.92 -2.63
CA TYR A 171 -2.32 21.00 -3.15
C TYR A 171 -1.70 20.62 -4.50
N ALA A 172 -1.23 19.39 -4.65
CA ALA A 172 -0.73 18.88 -5.93
C ALA A 172 -1.81 18.93 -7.04
N SER A 173 -3.05 18.50 -6.73
CA SER A 173 -4.18 18.56 -7.67
C SER A 173 -4.48 19.99 -8.15
N LYS A 174 -4.41 20.99 -7.28
CA LYS A 174 -4.60 22.40 -7.66
C LYS A 174 -3.52 22.92 -8.61
N LEU A 175 -2.35 22.29 -8.62
CA LEU A 175 -1.20 22.65 -9.46
C LEU A 175 -1.10 21.77 -10.71
N ASP A 176 -2.08 20.87 -10.94
CA ASP A 176 -2.05 19.85 -11.99
C ASP A 176 -0.74 19.04 -11.97
N LEU A 177 -0.36 18.62 -10.78
CA LEU A 177 0.86 17.87 -10.51
C LEU A 177 0.49 16.44 -10.08
N PRO A 178 0.91 15.38 -10.81
CA PRO A 178 0.73 14.01 -10.37
C PRO A 178 1.47 13.75 -9.06
N ALA A 179 0.78 13.14 -8.10
CA ALA A 179 1.34 12.86 -6.77
C ALA A 179 0.79 11.58 -6.17
N VAL A 180 1.59 10.95 -5.31
CA VAL A 180 1.17 9.86 -4.43
C VAL A 180 1.72 10.09 -3.02
N ILE A 181 1.01 9.54 -2.02
CA ILE A 181 1.57 9.29 -0.69
C ILE A 181 1.94 7.82 -0.65
N VAL A 182 3.15 7.53 -0.19
CA VAL A 182 3.70 6.18 -0.05
C VAL A 182 3.76 5.85 1.43
N GLU A 183 2.88 4.97 1.88
CA GLU A 183 2.89 4.44 3.25
C GLU A 183 3.59 3.08 3.23
N HIS A 184 4.85 3.05 3.62
CA HIS A 184 5.72 1.88 3.45
C HIS A 184 5.32 0.70 4.34
N CYS A 185 4.86 0.98 5.56
CA CYS A 185 4.40 -0.01 6.55
C CYS A 185 3.81 0.71 7.78
N HIS A 186 3.27 -0.06 8.74
CA HIS A 186 2.68 0.48 9.96
C HIS A 186 3.67 0.37 11.12
N LEU A 187 4.05 1.51 11.70
CA LEU A 187 5.09 1.60 12.73
C LEU A 187 4.69 0.97 14.07
N ASP A 188 3.42 0.81 14.32
CA ASP A 188 2.82 0.26 15.53
C ASP A 188 2.56 -1.25 15.46
N GLN A 189 3.00 -1.92 14.38
CA GLN A 189 2.74 -3.32 14.14
C GLN A 189 4.00 -4.17 14.22
N ALA A 190 3.96 -5.20 15.06
CA ALA A 190 5.06 -6.17 15.18
C ALA A 190 5.32 -6.93 13.86
N PHE A 191 4.26 -7.14 13.05
CA PHE A 191 4.36 -7.78 11.74
C PHE A 191 5.24 -6.97 10.77
N ASP A 192 5.09 -5.64 10.80
CA ASP A 192 5.84 -4.75 9.94
C ASP A 192 7.22 -4.38 10.51
N ALA A 193 7.42 -4.53 11.83
CA ALA A 193 8.66 -4.09 12.50
C ALA A 193 9.93 -4.71 11.92
N GLU A 194 9.85 -5.94 11.43
CA GLU A 194 10.98 -6.60 10.79
C GLU A 194 11.42 -5.93 9.49
N HIS A 195 10.58 -5.10 8.86
CA HIS A 195 10.85 -4.44 7.59
C HIS A 195 11.45 -3.04 7.73
N PHE A 196 11.44 -2.44 8.93
CA PHE A 196 11.93 -1.07 9.16
C PHE A 196 12.85 -0.89 10.38
N ASN A 197 13.14 -1.93 11.15
CA ASN A 197 13.86 -1.86 12.43
C ASN A 197 15.36 -1.54 12.32
N THR A 198 15.89 -1.35 11.12
CA THR A 198 17.27 -0.93 10.88
C THR A 198 17.34 0.14 9.79
N VAL A 199 18.39 0.97 9.84
CA VAL A 199 18.67 1.99 8.82
C VAL A 199 18.80 1.36 7.42
N ASP A 200 19.40 0.16 7.31
CA ASP A 200 19.58 -0.50 6.02
C ASP A 200 18.25 -0.93 5.40
N LYS A 201 17.27 -1.32 6.21
CA LYS A 201 15.92 -1.64 5.75
C LYS A 201 15.16 -0.41 5.28
N LEU A 202 15.28 0.72 5.99
CA LEU A 202 14.74 2.01 5.52
C LEU A 202 15.37 2.42 4.19
N LYS A 203 16.69 2.29 4.04
CA LYS A 203 17.37 2.54 2.76
C LYS A 203 16.94 1.56 1.67
N GLN A 204 16.60 0.33 2.03
CA GLN A 204 16.09 -0.65 1.06
C GLN A 204 14.73 -0.22 0.50
N PHE A 205 13.82 0.31 1.32
CA PHE A 205 12.59 0.93 0.83
C PHE A 205 12.90 2.05 -0.17
N GLY A 206 13.80 2.97 0.15
CA GLY A 206 14.20 4.03 -0.78
C GLY A 206 14.74 3.50 -2.13
N ARG A 207 15.51 2.41 -2.12
CA ARG A 207 15.96 1.75 -3.36
C ARG A 207 14.81 1.09 -4.13
N SER A 208 13.85 0.50 -3.43
CA SER A 208 12.64 -0.06 -4.04
C SER A 208 11.78 1.03 -4.66
N ASP A 209 11.60 2.17 -3.98
CA ASP A 209 10.94 3.36 -4.53
C ASP A 209 11.61 3.83 -5.82
N ALA A 210 12.94 3.99 -5.80
CA ALA A 210 13.72 4.41 -6.96
C ALA A 210 13.56 3.45 -8.14
N THR A 211 13.55 2.14 -7.89
CA THR A 211 13.34 1.10 -8.91
C THR A 211 11.94 1.20 -9.51
N ALA A 212 10.91 1.38 -8.69
CA ALA A 212 9.53 1.56 -9.17
C ALA A 212 9.38 2.82 -10.04
N VAL A 213 10.02 3.93 -9.63
CA VAL A 213 10.07 5.18 -10.41
C VAL A 213 10.79 4.95 -11.74
N ALA A 214 11.95 4.28 -11.71
CA ALA A 214 12.72 3.99 -12.93
C ALA A 214 11.92 3.10 -13.90
N LYS A 215 11.22 2.10 -13.43
CA LYS A 215 10.29 1.27 -14.22
C LYS A 215 9.15 2.09 -14.82
N TYR A 216 8.56 3.00 -14.04
CA TYR A 216 7.49 3.84 -14.51
C TYR A 216 7.92 4.79 -15.63
N PHE A 217 9.06 5.43 -15.48
CA PHE A 217 9.56 6.38 -16.49
C PHE A 217 10.38 5.73 -17.61
N GLY A 218 10.64 4.42 -17.53
CA GLY A 218 11.42 3.71 -18.54
C GLY A 218 12.89 4.11 -18.53
N LEU A 219 13.47 4.30 -17.36
CA LEU A 219 14.86 4.75 -17.19
C LEU A 219 15.85 3.58 -17.32
N ALA A 220 17.08 3.89 -17.72
CA ALA A 220 18.18 2.95 -17.75
C ALA A 220 19.34 3.41 -16.88
N SER A 221 20.13 2.46 -16.37
CA SER A 221 21.32 2.74 -15.58
C SER A 221 22.47 1.83 -15.98
N THR A 222 23.56 2.43 -16.46
CA THR A 222 24.80 1.69 -16.79
C THR A 222 25.48 1.16 -15.53
N SER A 223 25.48 1.93 -14.45
CA SER A 223 26.11 1.54 -13.18
C SER A 223 25.38 0.39 -12.49
N LEU A 224 24.03 0.37 -12.55
CA LEU A 224 23.20 -0.70 -12.01
C LEU A 224 23.02 -1.85 -13.00
N LYS A 225 23.43 -1.68 -14.26
CA LYS A 225 23.27 -2.66 -15.36
C LYS A 225 21.82 -3.05 -15.62
N VAL A 226 20.91 -2.07 -15.59
CA VAL A 226 19.47 -2.25 -15.83
C VAL A 226 18.99 -1.31 -16.92
N ASP A 227 17.98 -1.75 -17.67
CA ASP A 227 17.28 -0.97 -18.68
C ASP A 227 15.79 -1.24 -18.58
N TYR A 228 15.03 -0.23 -18.19
CA TYR A 228 13.58 -0.27 -18.06
C TYR A 228 12.84 0.45 -19.20
N SER A 229 13.53 0.83 -20.31
CA SER A 229 12.93 1.57 -21.44
C SER A 229 11.68 0.90 -22.03
N HIS A 230 11.59 -0.42 -21.91
CA HIS A 230 10.46 -1.22 -22.38
C HIS A 230 9.68 -1.93 -21.25
N TYR A 231 9.86 -1.49 -20.00
CA TYR A 231 9.16 -2.11 -18.87
C TYR A 231 7.64 -1.89 -19.01
N PRO A 232 6.83 -2.95 -18.89
CA PRO A 232 5.38 -2.82 -19.02
C PRO A 232 4.79 -2.03 -17.85
N LYS A 233 4.06 -0.96 -18.16
CA LYS A 233 3.35 -0.16 -17.17
C LYS A 233 1.87 -0.54 -17.15
N PRO A 234 1.23 -0.56 -15.97
CA PRO A 234 -0.22 -0.66 -15.91
C PRO A 234 -0.87 0.49 -16.68
N ASN A 235 -1.71 0.18 -17.66
CA ASN A 235 -2.48 1.18 -18.39
C ASN A 235 -3.78 1.45 -17.65
N ILE A 236 -3.91 2.63 -17.09
CA ILE A 236 -5.08 3.05 -16.31
C ILE A 236 -5.79 4.15 -17.07
N GLU A 237 -7.06 3.92 -17.40
CA GLU A 237 -7.88 4.93 -18.05
C GLU A 237 -8.20 6.07 -17.07
N PRO A 238 -7.97 7.33 -17.47
CA PRO A 238 -8.29 8.48 -16.63
C PRO A 238 -9.80 8.57 -16.36
N PRO A 239 -10.24 8.52 -15.09
CA PRO A 239 -11.66 8.64 -14.78
C PRO A 239 -12.16 10.06 -15.05
N THR A 240 -13.38 10.16 -15.57
CA THR A 240 -14.08 11.42 -15.83
C THR A 240 -14.85 11.95 -14.60
N GLN A 241 -15.01 11.11 -13.58
CA GLN A 241 -15.58 11.45 -12.28
C GLN A 241 -14.60 11.01 -11.19
N PRO A 242 -14.56 11.70 -10.06
CA PRO A 242 -13.69 11.31 -8.95
C PRO A 242 -13.97 9.86 -8.53
N LYS A 243 -12.92 9.06 -8.42
CA LYS A 243 -12.96 7.80 -7.68
C LYS A 243 -13.10 8.12 -6.20
N THR A 244 -13.86 7.32 -5.49
CA THR A 244 -14.10 7.49 -4.05
C THR A 244 -13.62 6.25 -3.30
N GLN A 245 -13.33 6.47 -2.03
CA GLN A 245 -13.08 5.37 -1.10
C GLN A 245 -14.32 4.48 -0.97
N ASP A 246 -14.08 3.20 -0.74
CA ASP A 246 -15.13 2.29 -0.31
C ASP A 246 -15.48 2.58 1.16
N LEU A 247 -16.75 2.90 1.41
CA LEU A 247 -17.29 3.19 2.74
C LEU A 247 -18.22 2.07 3.23
N THR A 248 -18.40 1.03 2.42
CA THR A 248 -19.24 -0.11 2.77
C THR A 248 -18.40 -1.20 3.45
N PRO A 249 -18.92 -1.85 4.51
CA PRO A 249 -18.28 -3.04 5.01
C PRO A 249 -18.47 -4.20 4.01
N PRO A 250 -17.68 -5.29 4.14
CA PRO A 250 -17.92 -6.52 3.37
C PRO A 250 -19.39 -6.96 3.42
N GLU A 251 -19.98 -7.28 2.25
CA GLU A 251 -21.42 -7.60 2.15
C GLU A 251 -21.76 -8.96 2.75
N LEU A 252 -20.79 -9.87 2.80
CA LEU A 252 -20.95 -11.19 3.39
C LEU A 252 -19.83 -11.49 4.36
N ALA A 253 -20.23 -11.95 5.56
CA ALA A 253 -19.36 -12.60 6.52
C ALA A 253 -20.16 -13.70 7.22
N THR A 254 -19.88 -14.97 6.90
CA THR A 254 -20.52 -16.12 7.56
C THR A 254 -19.46 -17.07 8.08
N LEU A 255 -19.82 -17.82 9.12
CA LEU A 255 -18.96 -18.84 9.72
C LEU A 255 -19.76 -20.13 9.93
N GLN A 256 -19.13 -21.27 9.66
CA GLN A 256 -19.62 -22.59 10.00
C GLN A 256 -18.54 -23.34 10.78
N VAL A 257 -18.96 -24.06 11.81
CA VAL A 257 -18.08 -25.02 12.51
C VAL A 257 -18.22 -26.36 11.80
N THR A 258 -17.12 -26.87 11.24
CA THR A 258 -17.12 -28.11 10.44
C THR A 258 -16.63 -29.31 11.24
N GLU A 259 -15.83 -29.11 12.28
CA GLU A 259 -15.30 -30.18 13.14
C GLU A 259 -14.98 -29.63 14.54
N VAL A 260 -15.22 -30.44 15.56
CA VAL A 260 -14.83 -30.16 16.95
C VAL A 260 -13.97 -31.30 17.48
N ASP A 261 -12.73 -31.01 17.82
CA ASP A 261 -11.80 -31.94 18.42
C ASP A 261 -11.60 -31.59 19.91
N SER A 262 -12.37 -32.26 20.76
CA SER A 262 -12.33 -32.03 22.21
C SER A 262 -11.03 -32.57 22.86
N VAL A 263 -10.35 -33.52 22.22
CA VAL A 263 -9.08 -34.12 22.72
C VAL A 263 -7.94 -33.13 22.53
N ASN A 264 -7.79 -32.61 21.31
CA ASN A 264 -6.73 -31.67 20.97
C ASN A 264 -7.14 -30.21 21.24
N LYS A 265 -8.35 -29.97 21.71
CA LYS A 265 -8.92 -28.63 21.99
C LYS A 265 -8.83 -27.72 20.78
N THR A 266 -9.25 -28.20 19.63
CA THR A 266 -9.31 -27.43 18.37
C THR A 266 -10.70 -27.48 17.76
N VAL A 267 -10.99 -26.49 16.93
CA VAL A 267 -12.20 -26.42 16.12
C VAL A 267 -11.81 -26.06 14.68
N SER A 268 -12.43 -26.74 13.70
CA SER A 268 -12.31 -26.35 12.30
C SER A 268 -13.47 -25.43 11.96
N ILE A 269 -13.14 -24.24 11.47
CA ILE A 269 -14.10 -23.22 11.05
C ILE A 269 -13.93 -22.94 9.56
N GLN A 270 -15.07 -22.81 8.88
CA GLN A 270 -15.13 -22.33 7.51
C GLN A 270 -15.76 -20.93 7.50
N ILE A 271 -15.01 -19.97 6.96
CA ILE A 271 -15.43 -18.57 6.82
C ILE A 271 -15.73 -18.32 5.35
N ASN A 272 -16.91 -17.78 5.03
CA ASN A 272 -17.22 -17.27 3.70
C ASN A 272 -17.38 -15.76 3.80
N ALA A 273 -16.70 -15.03 2.93
CA ALA A 273 -16.68 -13.58 2.93
C ALA A 273 -16.59 -13.03 1.50
N THR A 274 -17.32 -11.97 1.23
CA THR A 274 -17.24 -11.23 -0.04
C THR A 274 -17.30 -9.73 0.21
N ASP A 275 -16.54 -9.02 -0.61
CA ASP A 275 -16.59 -7.58 -0.78
C ASP A 275 -16.39 -7.29 -2.27
N ARG A 276 -17.40 -6.69 -2.93
CA ARG A 276 -17.42 -6.51 -4.39
C ARG A 276 -16.59 -5.33 -4.85
N ASP A 277 -16.46 -4.33 -3.98
CA ASP A 277 -15.84 -3.07 -4.35
C ASP A 277 -14.33 -3.13 -4.21
N THR A 278 -13.83 -3.71 -3.11
CA THR A 278 -12.39 -3.69 -2.80
C THR A 278 -11.80 -5.03 -2.39
N GLY A 279 -12.64 -6.07 -2.23
CA GLY A 279 -12.22 -7.41 -1.83
C GLY A 279 -11.88 -7.52 -0.33
N ILE A 280 -11.77 -8.75 0.14
CA ILE A 280 -11.38 -9.03 1.52
C ILE A 280 -9.86 -8.98 1.64
N MET A 281 -9.38 -8.25 2.65
CA MET A 281 -7.96 -8.04 2.91
C MET A 281 -7.46 -8.85 4.10
N TYR A 282 -8.23 -8.84 5.21
CA TYR A 282 -7.87 -9.53 6.43
C TYR A 282 -9.05 -10.26 7.04
N TYR A 283 -8.73 -11.21 7.91
CA TYR A 283 -9.68 -11.83 8.80
C TYR A 283 -9.10 -11.96 10.22
N SER A 284 -10.00 -12.10 11.16
CA SER A 284 -9.73 -12.53 12.52
C SER A 284 -10.84 -13.44 12.99
N TYR A 285 -10.64 -14.15 14.09
CA TYR A 285 -11.65 -15.01 14.66
C TYR A 285 -11.61 -14.98 16.19
N SER A 286 -12.75 -15.28 16.78
CA SER A 286 -12.93 -15.54 18.20
C SER A 286 -13.43 -16.97 18.38
N THR A 287 -13.03 -17.63 19.47
CA THR A 287 -13.53 -18.95 19.90
C THR A 287 -14.13 -18.90 21.32
N ASP A 288 -14.38 -17.70 21.85
CA ASP A 288 -14.93 -17.44 23.18
C ASP A 288 -16.18 -16.55 23.17
N GLY A 289 -16.94 -16.61 22.08
CA GLY A 289 -18.17 -15.83 21.93
C GLY A 289 -17.96 -14.34 21.65
N GLY A 290 -16.79 -13.97 21.12
CA GLY A 290 -16.45 -12.59 20.80
C GLY A 290 -15.81 -11.81 21.95
N ALA A 291 -15.46 -12.47 23.05
CA ALA A 291 -14.79 -11.82 24.17
C ALA A 291 -13.36 -11.39 23.81
N THR A 292 -12.67 -12.22 23.02
CA THR A 292 -11.36 -11.88 22.45
C THR A 292 -11.28 -12.32 20.99
N PHE A 293 -10.59 -11.51 20.17
CA PHE A 293 -10.26 -11.86 18.78
C PHE A 293 -8.76 -12.07 18.66
N GLU A 294 -8.38 -13.04 17.83
CA GLU A 294 -6.98 -13.27 17.49
C GLU A 294 -6.44 -12.12 16.61
N PRO A 295 -5.10 -11.92 16.55
CA PRO A 295 -4.51 -10.92 15.65
C PRO A 295 -4.96 -11.10 14.21
N LEU A 296 -5.02 -10.01 13.44
CA LEU A 296 -5.39 -10.05 12.03
C LEU A 296 -4.48 -10.99 11.25
N GLN A 297 -5.09 -11.75 10.37
CA GLN A 297 -4.44 -12.63 9.41
C GLN A 297 -4.78 -12.15 7.99
N ILE A 298 -3.86 -12.34 7.05
CA ILE A 298 -4.09 -12.02 5.65
C ILE A 298 -5.13 -12.98 5.07
N TRP A 299 -6.16 -12.42 4.43
CA TRP A 299 -7.12 -13.23 3.67
C TRP A 299 -6.45 -13.78 2.39
N PRO A 300 -6.60 -15.08 2.06
CA PRO A 300 -6.08 -15.62 0.82
C PRO A 300 -6.84 -15.04 -0.40
N SER A 301 -6.19 -14.20 -1.17
CA SER A 301 -6.81 -13.39 -2.25
C SER A 301 -7.48 -14.18 -3.39
N ALA A 302 -7.40 -15.50 -3.40
CA ALA A 302 -7.91 -16.33 -4.50
C ALA A 302 -9.25 -17.03 -4.18
N THR A 303 -9.87 -16.74 -3.04
CA THR A 303 -11.07 -17.49 -2.61
C THR A 303 -11.99 -16.64 -1.76
N ASP A 304 -13.31 -16.87 -1.91
CA ASP A 304 -14.35 -16.33 -1.03
C ASP A 304 -14.59 -17.21 0.21
N THR A 305 -13.89 -18.35 0.30
CA THR A 305 -14.05 -19.33 1.36
C THR A 305 -12.70 -19.72 1.94
N LEU A 306 -12.56 -19.63 3.26
CA LEU A 306 -11.38 -20.03 4.02
C LEU A 306 -11.76 -21.07 5.06
N THR A 307 -11.04 -22.21 5.07
CA THR A 307 -11.18 -23.23 6.14
C THR A 307 -9.88 -23.30 6.92
N ILE A 308 -9.99 -23.13 8.24
CA ILE A 308 -8.85 -23.18 9.16
C ILE A 308 -9.18 -24.02 10.38
N ARG A 309 -8.14 -24.66 10.96
CA ARG A 309 -8.22 -25.32 12.26
C ARG A 309 -7.53 -24.45 13.30
N VAL A 310 -8.28 -24.08 14.34
CA VAL A 310 -7.84 -23.11 15.34
C VAL A 310 -7.99 -23.67 16.76
N PRO A 311 -7.21 -23.17 17.75
CA PRO A 311 -7.41 -23.50 19.13
C PRO A 311 -8.82 -23.12 19.59
N ALA A 312 -9.47 -23.99 20.35
CA ALA A 312 -10.81 -23.76 20.87
C ALA A 312 -10.78 -23.50 22.39
N LYS A 313 -11.52 -22.50 22.83
CA LYS A 313 -11.72 -22.21 24.25
C LYS A 313 -12.92 -23.00 24.76
N PHE A 314 -12.67 -24.09 25.51
CA PHE A 314 -13.71 -24.91 26.11
C PHE A 314 -14.14 -24.31 27.46
N GLY A 315 -15.25 -23.60 27.49
CA GLY A 315 -15.81 -22.94 28.66
C GLY A 315 -17.31 -22.72 28.50
N GLN A 316 -17.88 -21.70 29.20
CA GLN A 316 -19.32 -21.40 29.15
C GLN A 316 -19.77 -20.78 27.83
N ASN A 317 -18.91 -20.07 27.09
CA ASN A 317 -19.22 -19.42 25.82
C ASN A 317 -18.51 -20.10 24.65
N ARG A 318 -18.98 -21.30 24.29
CA ARG A 318 -18.43 -22.07 23.17
C ARG A 318 -19.05 -21.62 21.85
N SER A 319 -18.69 -20.45 21.40
CA SER A 319 -19.08 -20.02 20.06
C SER A 319 -17.93 -19.38 19.32
N ALA A 320 -17.88 -19.64 18.01
CA ALA A 320 -16.93 -19.04 17.08
C ALA A 320 -17.59 -17.86 16.36
N ILE A 321 -16.83 -16.80 16.15
CA ILE A 321 -17.20 -15.61 15.37
C ILE A 321 -16.01 -15.27 14.48
N ALA A 322 -16.27 -14.93 13.20
CA ALA A 322 -15.27 -14.37 12.31
C ALA A 322 -15.49 -12.86 12.13
N ALA A 323 -14.41 -12.11 12.07
CA ALA A 323 -14.35 -10.73 11.61
C ALA A 323 -13.57 -10.70 10.29
N VAL A 324 -14.10 -10.03 9.27
CA VAL A 324 -13.44 -9.83 7.98
C VAL A 324 -13.36 -8.35 7.64
N PHE A 325 -12.30 -7.96 6.95
CA PHE A 325 -12.01 -6.55 6.69
C PHE A 325 -11.63 -6.35 5.21
N ASN A 326 -12.14 -5.27 4.62
CA ASN A 326 -11.73 -4.83 3.29
C ASN A 326 -10.46 -3.94 3.33
N CYS A 327 -10.00 -3.45 2.18
CA CYS A 327 -8.77 -2.64 2.12
C CYS A 327 -8.93 -1.23 2.72
N TYR A 328 -10.16 -0.76 2.94
CA TYR A 328 -10.49 0.51 3.62
C TYR A 328 -10.88 0.32 5.09
N ASP A 329 -10.51 -0.81 5.68
CA ASP A 329 -10.76 -1.13 7.10
C ASP A 329 -12.24 -1.33 7.45
N GLY A 330 -13.12 -1.37 6.45
CA GLY A 330 -14.52 -1.75 6.62
C GLY A 330 -14.61 -3.18 7.18
N MET A 331 -15.39 -3.37 8.26
CA MET A 331 -15.47 -4.65 8.97
C MET A 331 -16.87 -5.24 8.91
N ALA A 332 -16.96 -6.54 8.67
CA ALA A 332 -18.16 -7.33 8.89
C ALA A 332 -17.90 -8.48 9.87
N LEU A 333 -18.88 -8.80 10.69
CA LEU A 333 -18.86 -9.91 11.65
C LEU A 333 -19.82 -11.00 11.19
N SER A 334 -19.42 -12.26 11.32
CA SER A 334 -20.34 -13.38 11.21
C SER A 334 -21.27 -13.44 12.43
N SER A 335 -22.42 -14.12 12.28
CA SER A 335 -23.18 -14.56 13.43
C SER A 335 -22.38 -15.56 14.29
N PRO A 336 -22.55 -15.56 15.63
CA PRO A 336 -21.95 -16.58 16.50
C PRO A 336 -22.44 -17.99 16.14
N VAL A 337 -21.54 -18.95 16.10
CA VAL A 337 -21.85 -20.39 15.89
C VAL A 337 -21.33 -21.19 17.05
N ASN A 338 -22.24 -21.84 17.78
CA ASN A 338 -21.89 -22.71 18.91
C ASN A 338 -21.23 -24.00 18.45
N TYR A 339 -20.34 -24.55 19.32
CA TYR A 339 -19.66 -25.84 19.06
C TYR A 339 -19.42 -26.67 20.33
#